data_1f04df4be75d8991ca57b063ce278f27
#
_entry.id   1f04df4be75d8991ca57b063ce278f27
#
_cell.length_a   1.000
_cell.length_b   1.000
_cell.length_c   1.000
_cell.angle_alpha   90.00
_cell.angle_beta   90.00
_cell.angle_gamma   90.00
#
_symmetry.space_group_name_H-M   'P 1'
#
loop_
_entity.id
_entity.type
_entity.pdbx_description
1 polymer ?
#
loop_
_entity_poly.entity_id
_entity_poly.type
_entity_poly.pdbx_seq_one_letter_code
_entity_poly.pdbx_strand_id
1 'polypeptide(L)'
;MMNRELTDKAEAFLKQHFDAGLFLNNHPDAKAYRLEHSYRVANIGRVIAQKEGFDETEMAIACLLHDVAYCEEFGEDGWLEHGRRSAQIARPFLLELGLAEERVDDICYGIAIHVDDEAGFDGERTAFALSIGDADNIDRFDVYRIHETLSNDGFLDMGFEQKLQYSEKRLAKLRELIEVPMGTNAAKELWISRLSFYISFFERLVGQLECSKRLSG
;
A
#
# COMPACT_ATOMS: atom_id res chain seq x y z
N MET A 1 2.72 -19.61 12.43
CA MET A 1 1.62 -20.11 11.53
C MET A 1 0.42 -19.20 11.74
N MET A 2 -0.15 -18.69 10.68
CA MET A 2 -1.27 -17.73 10.72
C MET A 2 -2.53 -18.31 11.36
N ASN A 3 -3.12 -17.59 12.30
CA ASN A 3 -4.40 -17.94 12.92
C ASN A 3 -5.56 -17.47 12.02
N ARG A 4 -6.18 -18.41 11.30
CA ARG A 4 -7.26 -18.11 10.36
C ARG A 4 -8.49 -17.51 11.02
N GLU A 5 -8.85 -17.95 12.22
CA GLU A 5 -10.03 -17.43 12.92
C GLU A 5 -9.91 -15.91 13.16
N LEU A 6 -8.73 -15.45 13.59
CA LEU A 6 -8.50 -14.03 13.85
C LEU A 6 -8.46 -13.21 12.56
N THR A 7 -7.83 -13.74 11.50
CA THR A 7 -7.81 -13.04 10.22
C THR A 7 -9.19 -12.98 9.56
N ASP A 8 -10.00 -14.03 9.67
CA ASP A 8 -11.38 -14.04 9.15
C ASP A 8 -12.26 -13.01 9.89
N LYS A 9 -12.07 -12.85 11.22
CA LYS A 9 -12.74 -11.79 11.99
C LYS A 9 -12.31 -10.39 11.54
N ALA A 10 -11.02 -10.17 11.28
CA ALA A 10 -10.51 -8.89 10.81
C ALA A 10 -11.02 -8.56 9.39
N GLU A 11 -11.11 -9.56 8.53
CA GLU A 11 -11.71 -9.41 7.21
C GLU A 11 -13.20 -9.03 7.29
N ALA A 12 -13.94 -9.71 8.16
CA ALA A 12 -15.36 -9.39 8.38
C ALA A 12 -15.53 -7.96 8.93
N PHE A 13 -14.68 -7.54 9.87
CA PHE A 13 -14.67 -6.20 10.40
C PHE A 13 -14.41 -5.14 9.32
N LEU A 14 -13.40 -5.32 8.49
CA LEU A 14 -13.10 -4.42 7.36
C LEU A 14 -14.28 -4.31 6.41
N LYS A 15 -14.84 -5.45 5.97
CA LYS A 15 -15.99 -5.49 5.08
C LYS A 15 -17.20 -4.78 5.68
N GLN A 16 -17.50 -5.02 6.94
CA GLN A 16 -18.62 -4.36 7.64
C GLN A 16 -18.46 -2.83 7.65
N HIS A 17 -17.25 -2.31 7.90
CA HIS A 17 -16.98 -0.88 7.87
C HIS A 17 -17.13 -0.30 6.46
N PHE A 18 -16.63 -0.98 5.46
CA PHE A 18 -16.77 -0.57 4.07
C PHE A 18 -18.24 -0.63 3.59
N ASP A 19 -19.01 -1.61 4.06
CA ASP A 19 -20.43 -1.76 3.76
C ASP A 19 -21.29 -0.69 4.47
N ALA A 20 -20.89 -0.26 5.65
CA ALA A 20 -21.57 0.78 6.41
C ALA A 20 -21.20 2.20 5.93
N GLY A 21 -20.06 2.39 5.28
CA GLY A 21 -19.54 3.67 4.85
C GLY A 21 -20.34 4.27 3.69
N LEU A 22 -21.00 5.41 3.91
CA LEU A 22 -21.78 6.10 2.87
C LEU A 22 -20.92 6.50 1.68
N PHE A 23 -19.68 6.95 1.90
CA PHE A 23 -18.76 7.35 0.85
C PHE A 23 -18.50 6.18 -0.11
N LEU A 24 -18.07 5.02 0.39
CA LEU A 24 -17.75 3.87 -0.43
C LEU A 24 -18.99 3.24 -1.10
N ASN A 25 -20.17 3.35 -0.47
CA ASN A 25 -21.41 2.87 -1.10
C ASN A 25 -21.82 3.72 -2.30
N ASN A 26 -21.46 5.00 -2.30
CA ASN A 26 -21.67 5.89 -3.45
C ASN A 26 -20.57 5.75 -4.52
N HIS A 27 -19.44 5.07 -4.19
CA HIS A 27 -18.29 4.87 -5.07
C HIS A 27 -17.88 3.38 -5.11
N PRO A 28 -18.68 2.51 -5.76
CA PRO A 28 -18.47 1.05 -5.73
C PRO A 28 -17.11 0.61 -6.29
N ASP A 29 -16.58 1.32 -7.30
CA ASP A 29 -15.26 1.02 -7.87
C ASP A 29 -14.14 1.34 -6.87
N ALA A 30 -14.27 2.45 -6.13
CA ALA A 30 -13.33 2.79 -5.06
C ALA A 30 -13.39 1.77 -3.92
N LYS A 31 -14.59 1.27 -3.58
CA LYS A 31 -14.78 0.23 -2.57
C LYS A 31 -14.09 -1.08 -2.96
N ALA A 32 -14.31 -1.53 -4.21
CA ALA A 32 -13.66 -2.73 -4.73
C ALA A 32 -12.14 -2.58 -4.72
N TYR A 33 -11.63 -1.46 -5.22
CA TYR A 33 -10.21 -1.15 -5.21
C TYR A 33 -9.60 -1.19 -3.80
N ARG A 34 -10.24 -0.52 -2.82
CA ARG A 34 -9.72 -0.47 -1.43
C ARG A 34 -9.70 -1.83 -0.77
N LEU A 35 -10.71 -2.66 -1.01
CA LEU A 35 -10.74 -4.03 -0.49
C LEU A 35 -9.62 -4.89 -1.08
N GLU A 36 -9.46 -4.87 -2.40
CA GLU A 36 -8.40 -5.60 -3.10
C GLU A 36 -7.01 -5.12 -2.66
N HIS A 37 -6.81 -3.81 -2.52
CA HIS A 37 -5.59 -3.20 -2.01
C HIS A 37 -5.27 -3.71 -0.61
N SER A 38 -6.22 -3.65 0.33
CA SER A 38 -6.02 -4.13 1.70
C SER A 38 -5.61 -5.62 1.74
N TYR A 39 -6.17 -6.46 0.87
CA TYR A 39 -5.75 -7.86 0.76
C TYR A 39 -4.33 -8.01 0.21
N ARG A 40 -3.94 -7.22 -0.79
CA ARG A 40 -2.57 -7.28 -1.33
C ARG A 40 -1.56 -6.82 -0.28
N VAL A 41 -1.85 -5.72 0.44
CA VAL A 41 -0.99 -5.20 1.52
C VAL A 41 -0.87 -6.22 2.65
N ALA A 42 -1.97 -6.85 3.07
CA ALA A 42 -1.94 -7.90 4.09
C ALA A 42 -1.08 -9.11 3.66
N ASN A 43 -1.14 -9.52 2.40
CA ASN A 43 -0.31 -10.61 1.90
C ASN A 43 1.18 -10.21 1.79
N ILE A 44 1.50 -8.97 1.45
CA ILE A 44 2.87 -8.44 1.45
C ILE A 44 3.41 -8.41 2.87
N GLY A 45 2.66 -7.82 3.81
CA GLY A 45 3.02 -7.79 5.23
C GLY A 45 3.29 -9.19 5.80
N ARG A 46 2.46 -10.17 5.42
CA ARG A 46 2.67 -11.57 5.81
C ARG A 46 3.99 -12.13 5.32
N VAL A 47 4.40 -11.84 4.08
CA VAL A 47 5.70 -12.27 3.55
C VAL A 47 6.85 -11.62 4.31
N ILE A 48 6.72 -10.33 4.66
CA ILE A 48 7.69 -9.63 5.51
C ILE A 48 7.77 -10.33 6.88
N ALA A 49 6.63 -10.56 7.53
CA ALA A 49 6.57 -11.20 8.84
C ALA A 49 7.23 -12.58 8.86
N GLN A 50 7.00 -13.40 7.84
CA GLN A 50 7.63 -14.72 7.71
C GLN A 50 9.15 -14.66 7.64
N LYS A 51 9.70 -13.67 6.94
CA LYS A 51 11.16 -13.52 6.77
C LYS A 51 11.83 -12.89 8.00
N GLU A 52 11.13 -11.97 8.68
CA GLU A 52 11.66 -11.23 9.83
C GLU A 52 11.36 -11.90 11.18
N GLY A 53 10.53 -12.97 11.18
CA GLY A 53 10.17 -13.70 12.39
C GLY A 53 9.10 -12.99 13.24
N PHE A 54 8.32 -12.08 12.67
CA PHE A 54 7.16 -11.47 13.32
C PHE A 54 5.97 -12.43 13.35
N ASP A 55 4.97 -12.14 14.19
CA ASP A 55 3.70 -12.86 14.12
C ASP A 55 2.98 -12.56 12.80
N GLU A 56 2.77 -13.62 12.00
CA GLU A 56 2.12 -13.50 10.69
C GLU A 56 0.67 -13.04 10.79
N THR A 57 -0.02 -13.40 11.87
CA THR A 57 -1.44 -13.06 12.09
C THR A 57 -1.58 -11.59 12.41
N GLU A 58 -0.79 -11.10 13.37
CA GLU A 58 -0.80 -9.70 13.77
C GLU A 58 -0.43 -8.78 12.61
N MET A 59 0.63 -9.12 11.86
CA MET A 59 1.03 -8.35 10.69
C MET A 59 -0.05 -8.34 9.60
N ALA A 60 -0.65 -9.49 9.31
CA ALA A 60 -1.73 -9.56 8.33
C ALA A 60 -2.94 -8.73 8.73
N ILE A 61 -3.33 -8.76 10.02
CA ILE A 61 -4.43 -7.95 10.54
C ILE A 61 -4.10 -6.47 10.50
N ALA A 62 -2.90 -6.07 10.93
CA ALA A 62 -2.45 -4.69 10.89
C ALA A 62 -2.50 -4.11 9.46
N CYS A 63 -1.91 -4.84 8.51
CA CYS A 63 -1.92 -4.47 7.10
C CYS A 63 -3.32 -4.49 6.48
N LEU A 64 -4.20 -5.40 6.90
CA LEU A 64 -5.58 -5.46 6.41
C LEU A 64 -6.38 -4.22 6.84
N LEU A 65 -6.11 -3.71 8.04
CA LEU A 65 -6.87 -2.62 8.66
C LEU A 65 -6.23 -1.22 8.46
N HIS A 66 -5.06 -1.12 7.81
CA HIS A 66 -4.33 0.16 7.70
C HIS A 66 -5.18 1.27 7.05
N ASP A 67 -6.05 0.92 6.13
CA ASP A 67 -6.91 1.80 5.37
C ASP A 67 -8.41 1.71 5.75
N VAL A 68 -8.76 1.14 6.91
CA VAL A 68 -10.17 0.92 7.29
C VAL A 68 -10.97 2.24 7.36
N ALA A 69 -10.31 3.37 7.61
CA ALA A 69 -10.94 4.69 7.65
C ALA A 69 -11.44 5.20 6.31
N TYR A 70 -11.05 4.61 5.18
CA TYR A 70 -11.62 5.01 3.87
C TYR A 70 -13.12 4.71 3.71
N CYS A 71 -13.76 4.07 4.70
CA CYS A 71 -15.22 4.05 4.81
C CYS A 71 -15.81 5.46 5.06
N GLU A 72 -15.02 6.41 5.57
CA GLU A 72 -15.36 7.80 5.84
C GLU A 72 -14.94 8.70 4.67
N GLU A 73 -15.56 9.86 4.54
CA GLU A 73 -15.17 10.88 3.56
C GLU A 73 -14.13 11.82 4.19
N PHE A 74 -13.00 11.97 3.52
CA PHE A 74 -11.97 12.92 3.90
C PHE A 74 -12.05 14.14 2.96
N GLY A 75 -12.04 15.36 3.51
CA GLY A 75 -11.92 16.59 2.74
C GLY A 75 -10.57 16.71 2.02
N GLU A 76 -10.37 17.80 1.28
CA GLU A 76 -9.18 17.96 0.40
C GLU A 76 -7.84 17.69 1.07
N ASP A 77 -7.68 18.10 2.34
CA ASP A 77 -6.44 17.86 3.13
C ASP A 77 -6.56 16.67 4.10
N GLY A 78 -7.74 16.08 4.22
CA GLY A 78 -8.03 15.05 5.22
C GLY A 78 -7.43 13.68 4.90
N TRP A 79 -6.93 13.50 3.67
CA TRP A 79 -6.31 12.22 3.28
C TRP A 79 -5.06 11.89 4.13
N LEU A 80 -4.37 12.87 4.72
CA LEU A 80 -3.27 12.65 5.64
C LEU A 80 -3.74 12.05 6.98
N GLU A 81 -5.00 12.27 7.35
CA GLU A 81 -5.57 11.80 8.61
C GLU A 81 -6.02 10.34 8.58
N HIS A 82 -6.14 9.70 7.40
CA HIS A 82 -6.72 8.37 7.34
C HIS A 82 -5.93 7.32 8.11
N GLY A 83 -4.60 7.43 8.20
CA GLY A 83 -3.78 6.51 9.01
C GLY A 83 -4.12 6.61 10.50
N ARG A 84 -4.15 7.82 11.05
CA ARG A 84 -4.53 8.08 12.45
C ARG A 84 -5.96 7.65 12.74
N ARG A 85 -6.86 7.92 11.81
CA ARG A 85 -8.26 7.52 11.93
C ARG A 85 -8.44 6.01 11.83
N SER A 86 -7.71 5.33 10.95
CA SER A 86 -7.69 3.87 10.86
C SER A 86 -7.22 3.23 12.16
N ALA A 87 -6.17 3.76 12.78
CA ALA A 87 -5.69 3.30 14.07
C ALA A 87 -6.77 3.43 15.18
N GLN A 88 -7.50 4.56 15.21
CA GLN A 88 -8.61 4.78 16.15
C GLN A 88 -9.75 3.77 15.96
N ILE A 89 -10.10 3.46 14.71
CA ILE A 89 -11.14 2.49 14.38
C ILE A 89 -10.69 1.06 14.72
N ALA A 90 -9.43 0.73 14.42
CA ALA A 90 -8.90 -0.62 14.62
C ALA A 90 -8.69 -0.97 16.12
N ARG A 91 -8.28 0.01 16.95
CA ARG A 91 -7.90 -0.24 18.35
C ARG A 91 -8.92 -1.04 19.17
N PRO A 92 -10.19 -0.61 19.28
CA PRO A 92 -11.18 -1.35 20.06
C PRO A 92 -11.40 -2.77 19.55
N PHE A 93 -11.39 -2.98 18.26
CA PHE A 93 -11.51 -4.29 17.64
C PHE A 93 -10.32 -5.20 17.94
N LEU A 94 -9.09 -4.68 17.90
CA LEU A 94 -7.89 -5.45 18.23
C LEU A 94 -7.89 -5.91 19.70
N LEU A 95 -8.37 -5.06 20.62
CA LEU A 95 -8.58 -5.44 22.02
C LEU A 95 -9.66 -6.53 22.16
N GLU A 96 -10.77 -6.42 21.42
CA GLU A 96 -11.85 -7.42 21.39
C GLU A 96 -11.35 -8.78 20.84
N LEU A 97 -10.40 -8.78 19.91
CA LEU A 97 -9.73 -10.00 19.44
C LEU A 97 -8.89 -10.68 20.52
N GLY A 98 -8.64 -10.02 21.66
CA GLY A 98 -7.85 -10.55 22.77
C GLY A 98 -6.33 -10.39 22.59
N LEU A 99 -5.88 -9.48 21.72
CA LEU A 99 -4.46 -9.16 21.61
C LEU A 99 -3.99 -8.42 22.86
N ALA A 100 -2.74 -8.67 23.28
CA ALA A 100 -2.13 -7.95 24.39
C ALA A 100 -2.05 -6.44 24.09
N GLU A 101 -2.29 -5.60 25.10
CA GLU A 101 -2.37 -4.15 24.93
C GLU A 101 -1.10 -3.57 24.27
N GLU A 102 0.10 -4.04 24.67
CA GLU A 102 1.37 -3.68 24.06
C GLU A 102 1.41 -3.96 22.55
N ARG A 103 0.84 -5.10 22.12
CA ARG A 103 0.76 -5.44 20.69
C ARG A 103 -0.25 -4.58 19.96
N VAL A 104 -1.37 -4.25 20.60
CA VAL A 104 -2.36 -3.31 20.05
C VAL A 104 -1.76 -1.93 19.88
N ASP A 105 -0.95 -1.47 20.83
CA ASP A 105 -0.24 -0.19 20.73
C ASP A 105 0.72 -0.16 19.55
N ASP A 106 1.54 -1.20 19.39
CA ASP A 106 2.50 -1.33 18.27
C ASP A 106 1.79 -1.36 16.90
N ILE A 107 0.71 -2.15 16.79
CA ILE A 107 -0.12 -2.22 15.57
C ILE A 107 -0.74 -0.85 15.25
N CYS A 108 -1.40 -0.23 16.23
CA CYS A 108 -2.06 1.06 16.05
C CYS A 108 -1.06 2.16 15.70
N TYR A 109 0.13 2.13 16.30
CA TYR A 109 1.19 3.08 15.96
C TYR A 109 1.63 2.92 14.51
N GLY A 110 1.91 1.69 14.07
CA GLY A 110 2.29 1.41 12.68
C GLY A 110 1.19 1.79 11.68
N ILE A 111 -0.09 1.53 12.00
CA ILE A 111 -1.21 1.99 11.19
C ILE A 111 -1.26 3.52 11.13
N ALA A 112 -1.05 4.22 12.25
CA ALA A 112 -1.15 5.68 12.28
C ALA A 112 -0.09 6.36 11.43
N ILE A 113 1.17 5.88 11.49
CA ILE A 113 2.32 6.51 10.83
C ILE A 113 2.49 6.16 9.34
N HIS A 114 1.69 5.24 8.77
CA HIS A 114 1.94 4.72 7.42
C HIS A 114 1.82 5.76 6.31
N VAL A 115 1.15 6.89 6.58
CA VAL A 115 0.88 7.95 5.58
C VAL A 115 1.98 9.00 5.53
N ASP A 116 2.30 9.60 6.69
CA ASP A 116 3.13 10.80 6.80
C ASP A 116 4.11 10.76 7.98
N ASP A 117 4.35 9.57 8.55
CA ASP A 117 5.19 9.34 9.72
C ASP A 117 4.68 9.99 11.04
N GLU A 118 3.43 10.50 11.06
CA GLU A 118 2.83 11.19 12.21
C GLU A 118 1.70 10.36 12.82
N ALA A 119 1.86 9.92 14.09
CA ALA A 119 0.82 9.15 14.78
C ALA A 119 -0.21 10.02 15.51
N GLY A 120 0.21 11.17 16.00
CA GLY A 120 -0.61 12.01 16.90
C GLY A 120 -0.67 11.50 18.36
N PHE A 121 0.07 10.44 18.68
CA PHE A 121 0.24 9.88 20.02
C PHE A 121 1.61 9.20 20.15
N ASP A 122 2.05 8.97 21.40
CA ASP A 122 3.36 8.35 21.66
C ASP A 122 3.37 6.87 21.28
N GLY A 123 4.47 6.41 20.69
CA GLY A 123 4.71 5.03 20.29
C GLY A 123 6.14 4.80 19.81
N GLU A 124 6.50 3.55 19.59
CA GLU A 124 7.82 3.19 19.11
C GLU A 124 7.80 2.87 17.61
N ARG A 125 8.81 3.35 16.89
CA ARG A 125 9.05 3.01 15.48
C ARG A 125 9.73 1.65 15.39
N THR A 126 9.04 0.60 15.85
CA THR A 126 9.55 -0.76 15.77
C THR A 126 9.67 -1.22 14.32
N ALA A 127 10.52 -2.21 14.07
CA ALA A 127 10.61 -2.81 12.74
C ALA A 127 9.26 -3.42 12.28
N PHE A 128 8.45 -3.91 13.23
CA PHE A 128 7.08 -4.36 12.96
C PHE A 128 6.18 -3.20 12.54
N ALA A 129 6.13 -2.12 13.31
CA ALA A 129 5.30 -0.94 13.00
C ALA A 129 5.65 -0.34 11.63
N LEU A 130 6.93 -0.17 11.32
CA LEU A 130 7.41 0.34 10.04
C LEU A 130 7.02 -0.58 8.86
N SER A 131 7.00 -1.89 9.08
CA SER A 131 6.66 -2.86 8.02
C SER A 131 5.22 -2.74 7.51
N ILE A 132 4.31 -2.12 8.27
CA ILE A 132 2.93 -1.86 7.84
C ILE A 132 2.92 -0.84 6.69
N GLY A 133 3.57 0.30 6.87
CA GLY A 133 3.73 1.31 5.82
C GLY A 133 4.59 0.82 4.64
N ASP A 134 5.62 0.02 4.93
CA ASP A 134 6.42 -0.62 3.89
C ASP A 134 5.56 -1.52 2.99
N ALA A 135 4.68 -2.34 3.58
CA ALA A 135 3.81 -3.23 2.83
C ALA A 135 2.85 -2.45 1.91
N ASP A 136 2.29 -1.34 2.38
CA ASP A 136 1.48 -0.42 1.57
C ASP A 136 2.30 0.17 0.41
N ASN A 137 3.48 0.71 0.71
CA ASN A 137 4.34 1.30 -0.30
C ASN A 137 4.78 0.27 -1.36
N ILE A 138 5.06 -0.97 -0.97
CA ILE A 138 5.44 -2.06 -1.88
C ILE A 138 4.27 -2.43 -2.81
N ASP A 139 3.00 -2.33 -2.39
CA ASP A 139 1.84 -2.58 -3.26
C ASP A 139 1.72 -1.58 -4.42
N ARG A 140 2.38 -0.43 -4.35
CA ARG A 140 2.37 0.58 -5.43
C ARG A 140 3.13 0.15 -6.69
N PHE A 141 3.85 -0.97 -6.63
CA PHE A 141 4.72 -1.45 -7.73
C PHE A 141 4.40 -2.90 -8.06
N ASP A 142 4.67 -3.30 -9.27
CA ASP A 142 4.53 -4.61 -9.89
C ASP A 142 3.58 -4.57 -11.11
N VAL A 143 3.37 -5.70 -11.76
CA VAL A 143 2.68 -5.84 -13.06
C VAL A 143 1.28 -5.21 -13.06
N TYR A 144 0.46 -5.53 -12.05
CA TYR A 144 -0.90 -4.99 -11.97
C TYR A 144 -0.91 -3.46 -11.88
N ARG A 145 -0.01 -2.90 -11.08
CA ARG A 145 0.09 -1.44 -10.88
C ARG A 145 0.63 -0.71 -12.11
N ILE A 146 1.47 -1.35 -12.92
CA ILE A 146 1.86 -0.80 -14.22
C ILE A 146 0.63 -0.63 -15.11
N HIS A 147 -0.17 -1.69 -15.26
CA HIS A 147 -1.37 -1.66 -16.08
C HIS A 147 -2.37 -0.60 -15.61
N GLU A 148 -2.64 -0.57 -14.31
CA GLU A 148 -3.56 0.38 -13.69
C GLU A 148 -3.07 1.84 -13.88
N THR A 149 -1.80 2.11 -13.62
CA THR A 149 -1.21 3.45 -13.80
C THR A 149 -1.33 3.93 -15.24
N LEU A 150 -0.95 3.08 -16.21
CA LEU A 150 -1.04 3.46 -17.63
C LEU A 150 -2.48 3.69 -18.08
N SER A 151 -3.42 2.91 -17.54
CA SER A 151 -4.84 3.06 -17.84
C SER A 151 -5.40 4.37 -17.25
N ASN A 152 -5.15 4.63 -15.97
CA ASN A 152 -5.66 5.81 -15.27
C ASN A 152 -5.06 7.11 -15.80
N ASP A 153 -3.78 7.08 -16.22
CA ASP A 153 -3.10 8.24 -16.81
C ASP A 153 -3.48 8.45 -18.29
N GLY A 154 -4.33 7.60 -18.88
CA GLY A 154 -4.77 7.72 -20.27
C GLY A 154 -3.64 7.53 -21.28
N PHE A 155 -2.65 6.69 -20.97
CA PHE A 155 -1.43 6.52 -21.77
C PHE A 155 -1.71 6.18 -23.24
N LEU A 156 -2.73 5.37 -23.52
CA LEU A 156 -3.06 4.96 -24.89
C LEU A 156 -3.55 6.13 -25.74
N ASP A 157 -4.19 7.11 -25.13
CA ASP A 157 -4.77 8.29 -25.80
C ASP A 157 -3.73 9.39 -26.06
N MET A 158 -2.54 9.29 -25.48
CA MET A 158 -1.46 10.23 -25.67
C MET A 158 -0.88 10.14 -27.09
N GLY A 159 -0.48 11.29 -27.66
CA GLY A 159 0.34 11.34 -28.87
C GLY A 159 1.75 10.78 -28.64
N PHE A 160 2.47 10.50 -29.72
CA PHE A 160 3.78 9.84 -29.65
C PHE A 160 4.77 10.57 -28.73
N GLU A 161 4.97 11.87 -28.92
CA GLU A 161 5.90 12.67 -28.09
C GLU A 161 5.48 12.72 -26.62
N GLN A 162 4.18 12.75 -26.36
CA GLN A 162 3.64 12.72 -25.00
C GLN A 162 3.92 11.38 -24.31
N LYS A 163 3.76 10.26 -25.04
CA LYS A 163 4.08 8.91 -24.53
C LYS A 163 5.55 8.79 -24.16
N LEU A 164 6.43 9.29 -25.01
CA LEU A 164 7.88 9.27 -24.77
C LEU A 164 8.23 10.10 -23.52
N GLN A 165 7.81 11.36 -23.48
CA GLN A 165 8.06 12.26 -22.36
C GLN A 165 7.48 11.73 -21.04
N TYR A 166 6.27 11.17 -21.07
CA TYR A 166 5.64 10.52 -19.90
C TYR A 166 6.51 9.36 -19.39
N SER A 167 6.95 8.48 -20.29
CA SER A 167 7.73 7.30 -19.95
C SER A 167 9.10 7.65 -19.37
N GLU A 168 9.80 8.62 -19.97
CA GLU A 168 11.09 9.14 -19.48
C GLU A 168 10.96 9.77 -18.09
N LYS A 169 9.93 10.61 -17.89
CA LYS A 169 9.66 11.25 -16.60
C LYS A 169 9.33 10.22 -15.53
N ARG A 170 8.54 9.19 -15.88
CA ARG A 170 8.19 8.11 -14.95
C ARG A 170 9.43 7.31 -14.57
N LEU A 171 10.26 6.94 -15.54
CA LEU A 171 11.51 6.22 -15.34
C LEU A 171 12.48 6.97 -14.41
N ALA A 172 12.64 8.28 -14.61
CA ALA A 172 13.48 9.10 -13.74
C ALA A 172 13.00 9.05 -12.28
N LYS A 173 11.70 9.24 -12.05
CA LYS A 173 11.12 9.14 -10.69
C LYS A 173 11.31 7.76 -10.05
N LEU A 174 11.12 6.68 -10.82
CA LEU A 174 11.27 5.32 -10.29
C LEU A 174 12.71 5.05 -9.83
N ARG A 175 13.70 5.58 -10.53
CA ARG A 175 15.12 5.44 -10.16
C ARG A 175 15.46 6.14 -8.86
N GLU A 176 14.82 7.27 -8.56
CA GLU A 176 15.00 7.99 -7.29
C GLU A 176 14.49 7.17 -6.09
N LEU A 177 13.49 6.31 -6.30
CA LEU A 177 12.89 5.51 -5.24
C LEU A 177 13.75 4.31 -4.79
N ILE A 178 14.82 3.95 -5.51
CA ILE A 178 15.71 2.84 -5.16
C ILE A 178 16.32 3.02 -3.76
N GLU A 179 16.65 4.27 -3.42
CA GLU A 179 17.33 4.61 -2.17
C GLU A 179 16.37 4.85 -0.99
N VAL A 180 15.06 4.72 -1.19
CA VAL A 180 14.10 4.87 -0.09
C VAL A 180 14.36 3.82 0.98
N PRO A 181 14.55 4.25 2.24
CA PRO A 181 14.77 3.32 3.33
C PRO A 181 13.51 2.50 3.63
N MET A 182 13.70 1.24 4.00
CA MET A 182 12.64 0.34 4.48
C MET A 182 12.94 -0.07 5.92
N GLY A 183 11.92 -0.37 6.69
CA GLY A 183 12.03 -0.74 8.10
C GLY A 183 12.74 -2.07 8.34
N THR A 184 12.77 -2.96 7.33
CA THR A 184 13.39 -4.29 7.42
C THR A 184 14.12 -4.70 6.15
N ASN A 185 15.01 -5.71 6.27
CA ASN A 185 15.69 -6.28 5.12
C ASN A 185 14.71 -6.99 4.16
N ALA A 186 13.72 -7.69 4.70
CA ALA A 186 12.71 -8.36 3.89
C ALA A 186 11.86 -7.37 3.09
N ALA A 187 11.45 -6.25 3.70
CA ALA A 187 10.75 -5.18 3.01
C ALA A 187 11.64 -4.57 1.90
N LYS A 188 12.92 -4.31 2.19
CA LYS A 188 13.88 -3.78 1.21
C LYS A 188 14.08 -4.71 0.02
N GLU A 189 14.18 -6.02 0.24
CA GLU A 189 14.29 -7.00 -0.84
C GLU A 189 13.05 -6.99 -1.76
N LEU A 190 11.84 -6.98 -1.17
CA LEU A 190 10.59 -6.90 -1.92
C LEU A 190 10.46 -5.60 -2.70
N TRP A 191 10.80 -4.47 -2.06
CA TRP A 191 10.81 -3.14 -2.67
C TRP A 191 11.70 -3.11 -3.90
N ILE A 192 12.98 -3.48 -3.76
CA ILE A 192 13.94 -3.49 -4.86
C ILE A 192 13.50 -4.44 -5.97
N SER A 193 13.01 -5.63 -5.64
CA SER A 193 12.55 -6.62 -6.62
C SER A 193 11.44 -6.05 -7.51
N ARG A 194 10.38 -5.50 -6.90
CA ARG A 194 9.23 -4.96 -7.66
C ARG A 194 9.59 -3.68 -8.40
N LEU A 195 10.35 -2.79 -7.77
CA LEU A 195 10.79 -1.53 -8.37
C LEU A 195 11.70 -1.76 -9.56
N SER A 196 12.64 -2.71 -9.48
CA SER A 196 13.52 -3.07 -10.59
C SER A 196 12.75 -3.60 -11.80
N PHE A 197 11.70 -4.39 -11.55
CA PHE A 197 10.81 -4.83 -12.63
C PHE A 197 10.09 -3.64 -13.29
N TYR A 198 9.57 -2.71 -12.49
CA TYR A 198 8.87 -1.53 -12.97
C TYR A 198 9.81 -0.61 -13.78
N ILE A 199 11.04 -0.41 -13.31
CA ILE A 199 12.09 0.31 -14.02
C ILE A 199 12.39 -0.36 -15.37
N SER A 200 12.62 -1.67 -15.36
CA SER A 200 12.90 -2.43 -16.58
C SER A 200 11.76 -2.34 -17.60
N PHE A 201 10.50 -2.32 -17.15
CA PHE A 201 9.36 -2.10 -18.02
C PHE A 201 9.43 -0.74 -18.73
N PHE A 202 9.67 0.36 -17.99
CA PHE A 202 9.73 1.69 -18.58
C PHE A 202 10.98 1.90 -19.44
N GLU A 203 12.13 1.30 -19.10
CA GLU A 203 13.31 1.29 -19.97
C GLU A 203 13.02 0.67 -21.34
N ARG A 204 12.34 -0.48 -21.34
CA ARG A 204 11.93 -1.15 -22.58
C ARG A 204 10.88 -0.36 -23.34
N LEU A 205 9.93 0.26 -22.65
CA LEU A 205 8.89 1.09 -23.25
C LEU A 205 9.51 2.31 -23.95
N VAL A 206 10.43 3.02 -23.29
CA VAL A 206 11.18 4.15 -23.90
C VAL A 206 11.93 3.66 -25.13
N GLY A 207 12.70 2.56 -25.04
CA GLY A 207 13.43 2.01 -26.17
C GLY A 207 12.52 1.66 -27.37
N GLN A 208 11.33 1.08 -27.14
CA GLN A 208 10.37 0.79 -28.20
C GLN A 208 9.79 2.07 -28.84
N LEU A 209 9.46 3.07 -28.02
CA LEU A 209 8.98 4.35 -28.51
C LEU A 209 10.05 5.06 -29.36
N GLU A 210 11.30 5.02 -28.93
CA GLU A 210 12.41 5.59 -29.72
C GLU A 210 12.58 4.90 -31.08
N CYS A 211 12.41 3.58 -31.14
CA CYS A 211 12.40 2.83 -32.41
C CYS A 211 11.23 3.18 -33.33
N SER A 212 10.21 3.88 -32.84
CA SER A 212 9.05 4.33 -33.63
C SER A 212 9.29 5.68 -34.31
N LYS A 213 10.43 6.35 -34.07
CA LYS A 213 10.82 7.58 -34.77
C LYS A 213 11.09 7.29 -36.24
N ARG A 214 10.83 8.28 -37.13
CA ARG A 214 11.17 8.18 -38.54
C ARG A 214 12.65 7.94 -38.71
N LEU A 215 13.02 7.07 -39.63
CA LEU A 215 14.40 6.93 -40.06
C LEU A 215 14.90 8.30 -40.59
N SER A 216 15.95 8.82 -39.99
CA SER A 216 16.62 10.00 -40.52
C SER A 216 17.26 9.60 -41.85
N GLY A 217 16.86 10.24 -42.93
CA GLY A 217 17.48 10.07 -44.25
C GLY A 217 18.90 10.57 -44.27
#